data_1b14c1be5d7fbb6011092b1c4de598fe
#
_entry.id   1b14c1be5d7fbb6011092b1c4de598fe
#
_cell.length_a   1.000
_cell.length_b   1.000
_cell.length_c   1.000
_cell.angle_alpha   90.00
_cell.angle_beta   90.00
_cell.angle_gamma   90.00
#
_symmetry.space_group_name_H-M   'P 1'
#
loop_
_entity.id
_entity.type
_entity.pdbx_description
1 polymer ?
#
loop_
_entity_poly.entity_id
_entity_poly.type
_entity_poly.pdbx_seq_one_letter_code
_entity_poly.pdbx_strand_id
1 'polypeptide(L)'
;MRRTYDFAGQNTVLEHRGALLNLGDATLICGETRVDLTKNELKILQVLMENKEKIVSRDTLMTKLWESDSFVDENTLSVNVGRLRKKLDAAGLSDFILTKKGIGYHIG
;
A
#
# COMPACT_ATOMS: atom_id res chain seq x y z
N MET A 1 2.02 -4.47 -25.28
CA MET A 1 2.17 -4.23 -25.04
C MET A 1 1.98 -3.93 -24.54
N ARG A 2 2.08 -3.86 -24.67
CA ARG A 2 2.12 -3.47 -24.31
C ARG A 2 2.14 -2.87 -23.82
N ARG A 3 2.23 -2.56 -23.93
CA ARG A 3 2.29 -1.85 -23.54
C ARG A 3 2.27 -1.04 -23.23
N THR A 4 2.23 -0.90 -23.50
CA THR A 4 2.31 -0.14 -23.19
C THR A 4 1.92 0.57 -22.56
N TYR A 5 2.11 0.77 -22.49
CA TYR A 5 2.00 1.35 -21.88
C TYR A 5 2.08 2.10 -21.44
N ASP A 6 2.18 2.19 -21.69
CA ASP A 6 2.44 2.89 -21.27
C ASP A 6 2.31 3.86 -21.06
N PHE A 7 2.26 4.11 -21.41
CA PHE A 7 2.28 5.09 -21.30
C PHE A 7 2.20 5.92 -20.76
N ALA A 8 2.21 5.34 -21.22
CA ALA A 8 2.56 6.72 -21.23
C ALA A 8 2.72 7.39 -19.87
N GLY A 9 3.81 7.60 -19.42
CA GLY A 9 4.06 8.39 -18.24
C GLY A 9 3.07 8.28 -17.08
N GLN A 10 2.17 7.37 -17.19
CA GLN A 10 1.15 7.20 -16.15
C GLN A 10 1.63 6.21 -15.13
N ASN A 11 1.99 6.72 -13.96
CA ASN A 11 2.45 5.86 -12.88
C ASN A 11 1.26 5.36 -12.08
N THR A 12 0.45 4.54 -12.74
CA THR A 12 -0.70 3.93 -12.09
C THR A 12 -0.37 2.59 -11.46
N VAL A 13 0.87 2.13 -11.63
CA VAL A 13 1.32 0.87 -11.08
C VAL A 13 2.63 1.09 -10.35
N LEU A 14 2.67 0.62 -9.09
CA LEU A 14 3.89 0.65 -8.29
C LEU A 14 4.37 -0.77 -8.09
N GLU A 15 5.68 -0.96 -8.03
CA GLU A 15 6.27 -2.28 -7.88
C GLU A 15 7.23 -2.31 -6.70
N HIS A 16 7.19 -3.43 -5.96
CA HIS A 16 8.14 -3.67 -4.88
C HIS A 16 8.15 -5.16 -4.57
N ARG A 17 9.35 -5.74 -4.54
CA ARG A 17 9.54 -7.16 -4.21
C ARG A 17 8.69 -8.10 -5.06
N GLY A 18 8.51 -7.75 -6.33
CA GLY A 18 7.74 -8.58 -7.24
C GLY A 18 6.24 -8.39 -7.16
N ALA A 19 5.78 -7.51 -6.29
CA ALA A 19 4.37 -7.21 -6.17
C ALA A 19 4.05 -5.93 -6.94
N LEU A 20 2.97 -5.97 -7.70
CA LEU A 20 2.52 -4.84 -8.49
C LEU A 20 1.25 -4.27 -7.89
N LEU A 21 1.29 -3.01 -7.52
CA LEU A 21 0.13 -2.32 -6.98
C LEU A 21 -0.52 -1.51 -8.08
N ASN A 22 -1.73 -1.91 -8.45
CA ASN A 22 -2.48 -1.20 -9.48
C ASN A 22 -3.40 -0.18 -8.83
N LEU A 23 -3.08 1.08 -9.01
CA LEU A 23 -3.83 2.16 -8.35
C LEU A 23 -5.20 2.37 -8.98
N GLY A 24 -5.33 2.04 -10.26
CA GLY A 24 -6.62 2.20 -10.93
C GLY A 24 -7.66 1.20 -10.49
N ASP A 25 -7.21 -0.03 -10.21
CA ASP A 25 -8.13 -1.12 -9.84
C ASP A 25 -8.17 -1.38 -8.35
N ALA A 26 -7.32 -0.73 -7.57
CA ALA A 26 -7.17 -0.99 -6.15
C ALA A 26 -6.85 -2.47 -5.90
N THR A 27 -5.90 -3.00 -6.65
CA THR A 27 -5.49 -4.40 -6.52
C THR A 27 -3.97 -4.50 -6.41
N LEU A 28 -3.55 -5.56 -5.74
CA LEU A 28 -2.13 -5.90 -5.66
C LEU A 28 -1.94 -7.26 -6.31
N ILE A 29 -0.98 -7.35 -7.21
CA ILE A 29 -0.72 -8.61 -7.91
C ILE A 29 0.67 -9.09 -7.54
N CYS A 30 0.74 -10.31 -7.05
CA CYS A 30 1.99 -10.94 -6.68
C CYS A 30 2.06 -12.29 -7.37
N GLY A 31 2.83 -12.36 -8.45
CA GLY A 31 2.87 -13.57 -9.26
C GLY A 31 1.51 -13.86 -9.83
N GLU A 32 0.92 -14.99 -9.44
CA GLU A 32 -0.41 -15.36 -9.90
C GLU A 32 -1.50 -15.02 -8.89
N THR A 33 -1.12 -14.39 -7.78
CA THR A 33 -2.06 -14.06 -6.72
C THR A 33 -2.54 -12.62 -6.87
N ARG A 34 -3.85 -12.45 -6.78
CA ARG A 34 -4.46 -11.13 -6.85
C ARG A 34 -5.10 -10.81 -5.50
N VAL A 35 -4.82 -9.62 -4.98
CA VAL A 35 -5.34 -9.17 -3.71
C VAL A 35 -6.18 -7.92 -3.95
N ASP A 36 -7.46 -7.98 -3.60
CA ASP A 36 -8.34 -6.81 -3.70
C ASP A 36 -8.17 -5.95 -2.44
N LEU A 37 -8.06 -4.66 -2.65
CA LEU A 37 -7.82 -3.72 -1.56
C LEU A 37 -8.99 -2.75 -1.40
N THR A 38 -9.23 -2.34 -0.16
CA THR A 38 -10.19 -1.26 0.06
C THR A 38 -9.49 0.06 -0.26
N LYS A 39 -10.27 1.13 -0.33
CA LYS A 39 -9.72 2.44 -0.62
C LYS A 39 -8.64 2.83 0.39
N ASN A 40 -8.89 2.60 1.67
CA ASN A 40 -7.90 2.92 2.70
C ASN A 40 -6.66 2.06 2.59
N GLU A 41 -6.83 0.75 2.35
CA GLU A 41 -5.70 -0.15 2.19
C GLU A 41 -4.84 0.25 0.99
N LEU A 42 -5.50 0.59 -0.10
CA LEU A 42 -4.80 1.03 -1.31
C LEU A 42 -3.95 2.27 -1.02
N LYS A 43 -4.55 3.24 -0.35
CA LYS A 43 -3.85 4.50 -0.08
C LYS A 43 -2.67 4.28 0.86
N ILE A 44 -2.87 3.48 1.90
CA ILE A 44 -1.79 3.16 2.84
C ILE A 44 -0.63 2.51 2.09
N LEU A 45 -0.94 1.49 1.31
CA LEU A 45 0.10 0.76 0.58
C LEU A 45 0.78 1.66 -0.45
N GLN A 46 0.01 2.50 -1.11
CA GLN A 46 0.57 3.44 -2.08
C GLN A 46 1.61 4.36 -1.42
N VAL A 47 1.24 4.97 -0.30
CA VAL A 47 2.14 5.88 0.39
C VAL A 47 3.41 5.15 0.82
N LEU A 48 3.26 3.95 1.36
CA LEU A 48 4.42 3.18 1.80
C LEU A 48 5.32 2.79 0.64
N MET A 49 4.74 2.40 -0.48
CA MET A 49 5.54 2.00 -1.64
C MET A 49 6.23 3.20 -2.30
N GLU A 50 5.62 4.36 -2.24
CA GLU A 50 6.25 5.58 -2.76
C GLU A 50 7.41 6.02 -1.89
N ASN A 51 7.42 5.58 -0.63
CA ASN A 51 8.46 5.93 0.34
C ASN A 51 9.15 4.67 0.86
N LYS A 52 9.40 3.72 -0.01
CA LYS A 52 9.83 2.38 0.41
C LYS A 52 11.17 2.32 1.13
N GLU A 53 11.95 3.37 1.07
CA GLU A 53 13.22 3.40 1.79
C GLU A 53 13.13 4.26 3.05
N LYS A 54 11.92 4.69 3.40
CA LYS A 54 11.72 5.60 4.52
C LYS A 54 10.61 5.09 5.43
N ILE A 55 10.69 5.49 6.67
CA ILE A 55 9.62 5.23 7.63
C ILE A 55 8.58 6.33 7.47
N VAL A 56 7.34 5.93 7.26
CA VAL A 56 6.23 6.88 7.13
C VAL A 56 5.51 6.94 8.46
N SER A 57 5.42 8.15 9.02
CA SER A 57 4.77 8.32 10.32
C SER A 57 3.27 8.07 10.21
N ARG A 58 2.67 7.71 11.35
CA ARG A 58 1.23 7.51 11.41
C ARG A 58 0.48 8.78 11.03
N ASP A 59 0.99 9.92 11.48
CA ASP A 59 0.37 11.21 11.14
C ASP A 59 0.37 11.44 9.64
N THR A 60 1.46 11.11 8.97
CA THR A 60 1.55 11.26 7.52
C THR A 60 0.52 10.37 6.83
N LEU A 61 0.38 9.13 7.28
CA LEU A 61 -0.60 8.22 6.69
C LEU A 61 -2.01 8.72 6.89
N MET A 62 -2.33 9.20 8.11
CA MET A 62 -3.66 9.71 8.38
C MET A 62 -3.97 10.93 7.53
N THR A 63 -2.99 11.82 7.37
CA THR A 63 -3.16 13.01 6.53
C THR A 63 -3.44 12.63 5.09
N LYS A 64 -2.70 11.64 4.57
CA LYS A 64 -2.92 11.19 3.20
C LYS A 64 -4.29 10.57 3.01
N LEU A 65 -4.78 9.86 4.02
CA LEU A 65 -6.11 9.28 3.96
C LEU A 65 -7.20 10.35 4.00
N TRP A 66 -6.98 11.39 4.80
CA TRP A 66 -7.91 12.52 4.83
C TRP A 66 -8.01 13.19 3.46
N GLU A 67 -6.89 13.34 2.78
CA GLU A 67 -6.86 13.93 1.45
C GLU A 67 -7.70 13.13 0.46
N SER A 68 -7.96 11.87 0.76
CA SER A 68 -8.77 10.98 -0.06
C SER A 68 -10.19 10.87 0.45
N ASP A 69 -10.65 11.83 1.22
CA ASP A 69 -12.00 11.86 1.79
C ASP A 69 -12.28 10.73 2.79
N SER A 70 -11.23 10.20 3.39
CA SER A 70 -11.40 9.14 4.39
C SER A 70 -10.97 9.68 5.74
N PHE A 71 -11.92 9.87 6.63
CA PHE A 71 -11.57 10.24 7.99
C PHE A 71 -11.06 9.00 8.71
N VAL A 72 -9.82 9.05 9.15
CA VAL A 72 -9.17 7.91 9.78
C VAL A 72 -8.45 8.39 11.04
N ASP A 73 -8.82 7.84 12.18
CA ASP A 73 -8.08 8.09 13.40
C ASP A 73 -6.98 7.03 13.55
N GLU A 74 -6.20 7.14 14.62
CA GLU A 74 -5.08 6.24 14.81
C GLU A 74 -5.51 4.79 14.95
N ASN A 75 -6.62 4.55 15.63
CA ASN A 75 -7.12 3.20 15.80
C ASN A 75 -7.57 2.60 14.47
N THR A 76 -8.28 3.38 13.68
CA THR A 76 -8.74 2.93 12.37
C THR A 76 -7.56 2.64 11.45
N LEU A 77 -6.53 3.48 11.53
CA LEU A 77 -5.32 3.25 10.75
C LEU A 77 -4.69 1.90 11.12
N SER A 78 -4.55 1.63 12.42
CA SER A 78 -3.96 0.37 12.88
C SER A 78 -4.76 -0.84 12.40
N VAL A 79 -6.09 -0.74 12.43
CA VAL A 79 -6.95 -1.82 11.97
C VAL A 79 -6.75 -2.06 10.47
N ASN A 80 -6.69 -1.00 9.69
CA ASN A 80 -6.51 -1.14 8.25
C ASN A 80 -5.13 -1.70 7.90
N VAL A 81 -4.10 -1.28 8.61
CA VAL A 81 -2.76 -1.83 8.40
C VAL A 81 -2.74 -3.31 8.75
N GLY A 82 -3.40 -3.71 9.84
CA GLY A 82 -3.48 -5.11 10.23
C GLY A 82 -4.17 -5.97 9.17
N ARG A 83 -5.27 -5.47 8.63
CA ARG A 83 -5.98 -6.19 7.57
C ARG A 83 -5.11 -6.31 6.32
N LEU A 84 -4.45 -5.23 5.97
CA LEU A 84 -3.57 -5.22 4.81
C LEU A 84 -2.45 -6.24 4.98
N ARG A 85 -1.83 -6.28 6.15
CA ARG A 85 -0.77 -7.23 6.42
C ARG A 85 -1.25 -8.67 6.29
N LYS A 86 -2.45 -8.96 6.77
CA LYS A 86 -3.00 -10.31 6.63
C LYS A 86 -3.20 -10.68 5.16
N LYS A 87 -3.68 -9.74 4.36
CA LYS A 87 -3.86 -9.99 2.93
C LYS A 87 -2.51 -10.25 2.26
N LEU A 88 -1.50 -9.49 2.62
CA LEU A 88 -0.17 -9.66 2.06
C LEU A 88 0.45 -10.99 2.47
N ASP A 89 0.28 -11.39 3.72
CA ASP A 89 0.76 -12.69 4.18
C ASP A 89 0.11 -13.82 3.38
N ALA A 90 -1.19 -13.71 3.16
CA ALA A 90 -1.92 -14.72 2.39
C ALA A 90 -1.44 -14.80 0.96
N ALA A 91 -0.89 -13.71 0.44
CA ALA A 91 -0.35 -13.67 -0.91
C ALA A 91 1.13 -14.07 -0.97
N GLY A 92 1.70 -14.47 0.15
CA GLY A 92 3.08 -14.89 0.20
C GLY A 92 4.07 -13.75 0.43
N LEU A 93 3.59 -12.58 0.81
CA LEU A 93 4.43 -11.42 1.04
C LEU A 93 4.63 -11.17 2.53
N SER A 94 5.33 -12.09 3.18
CA SER A 94 5.63 -11.95 4.61
C SER A 94 6.54 -10.74 4.83
N ASP A 95 6.28 -10.03 5.93
CA ASP A 95 7.11 -8.88 6.32
C ASP A 95 7.14 -7.78 5.27
N PHE A 96 6.11 -7.70 4.45
CA PHE A 96 6.03 -6.66 3.44
C PHE A 96 5.85 -5.28 4.09
N ILE A 97 4.99 -5.20 5.10
CA ILE A 97 4.82 -3.97 5.88
C ILE A 97 5.36 -4.22 7.28
N LEU A 98 6.30 -3.37 7.70
CA LEU A 98 6.92 -3.48 9.01
C LEU A 98 6.47 -2.31 9.87
N THR A 99 6.25 -2.59 11.15
CA THR A 99 5.88 -1.56 12.10
C THR A 99 7.13 -1.06 12.81
N LYS A 100 7.31 0.25 12.79
CA LYS A 100 8.38 0.87 13.57
C LYS A 100 7.73 1.43 14.82
N LYS A 101 7.94 0.75 15.93
CA LYS A 101 7.26 1.07 17.18
C LYS A 101 7.47 2.52 17.57
N GLY A 102 6.37 3.22 17.82
CA GLY A 102 6.42 4.60 18.25
C GLY A 102 6.68 5.61 17.15
N ILE A 103 6.89 5.15 15.92
CA ILE A 103 7.20 6.06 14.80
C ILE A 103 6.19 5.91 13.68
N GLY A 104 6.08 4.72 13.09
CA GLY A 104 5.15 4.53 11.99
C GLY A 104 5.37 3.19 11.32
N TYR A 105 5.27 3.19 10.00
CA TYR A 105 5.35 1.96 9.20
C TYR A 105 6.30 2.14 8.04
N HIS A 106 6.82 1.04 7.52
CA HIS A 106 7.63 1.09 6.31
C HIS A 106 7.57 -0.26 5.60
N ILE A 107 8.02 -0.26 4.36
CA ILE A 107 8.05 -1.47 3.55
C ILE A 107 9.41 -2.11 3.65
N GLY A 108 9.43 -3.40 3.88
CA GLY A 108 10.68 -4.16 3.98
C GLY A 108 11.28 -4.55 2.65
#